data_1f924e68d2603e3fc0daaad07d28df53
#
_entry.id   1f924e68d2603e3fc0daaad07d28df53
#
_cell.length_a   1.000
_cell.length_b   1.000
_cell.length_c   1.000
_cell.angle_alpha   90.00
_cell.angle_beta   90.00
_cell.angle_gamma   90.00
#
_symmetry.space_group_name_H-M   'P 1'
#
loop_
_entity.id
_entity.type
_entity.pdbx_description
1 polymer ?
#
loop_
_entity_poly.entity_id
_entity_poly.type
_entity_poly.pdbx_seq_one_letter_code
_entity_poly.pdbx_strand_id
1 'polypeptide(L)'
;MNLTPMFTVIVMIGLKSKINSKIVKANLQHTLLKHHRFSSLQVVDERIEGGLKWVPTTVNIDNHVIVPNLDEENIDSPDKFVEDYASNLSQKGIKMSIPMWDFHFLNIKTSDAESVAILRVHHSLGDGTSLMSLLLACTRKVSDPKELPTIPSVAKRSSAGSNSSSFMKLWLVVLLFWNTLVDVLMFMATALMFLKDTKTPLKGLRENGFGYRRFVHRSVSLDDVKLVKKAMNTTFNDVLLGVTQAGLSRYLNDKYGEFKNDKGGTSNLPQNIRLRATFFVNLRPSAGIQELANMMKKGSKAKWGNHIGYLLFPFTIALRDDPLDYLREAKATMDRKKASLEAKFSYLISKCLLKFGVKGARFPSETTLWFSNVMGPRRRNKLLWHSDCLRCSKLLWTTQWIDDSCCKLCQESDLHLIS
;
A
#
# COMPACT_ATOMS: atom_id res chain seq x y z
N MET A 1 -19.20 -17.39 -8.29
CA MET A 1 -18.01 -17.54 -7.45
C MET A 1 -17.68 -16.15 -6.89
N ASN A 2 -18.03 -15.88 -5.64
CA ASN A 2 -17.75 -14.58 -5.02
C ASN A 2 -16.24 -14.49 -4.79
N LEU A 3 -15.54 -13.89 -5.75
CA LEU A 3 -14.18 -13.42 -5.52
C LEU A 3 -14.30 -12.28 -4.52
N THR A 4 -14.00 -12.62 -3.32
CA THR A 4 -14.09 -11.94 -2.05
C THR A 4 -13.58 -10.49 -2.05
N PRO A 5 -14.00 -9.65 -1.10
CA PRO A 5 -13.52 -8.28 -0.86
C PRO A 5 -12.00 -8.17 -0.69
N MET A 6 -11.30 -9.28 -0.78
CA MET A 6 -9.88 -9.49 -0.50
C MET A 6 -8.90 -8.67 -1.37
N PHE A 7 -9.30 -8.09 -2.50
CA PHE A 7 -8.36 -7.43 -3.43
C PHE A 7 -8.77 -6.00 -3.78
N THR A 8 -9.36 -5.29 -2.82
CA THR A 8 -9.78 -3.90 -3.02
C THR A 8 -8.72 -2.93 -2.48
N VAL A 9 -8.31 -1.99 -3.31
CA VAL A 9 -7.49 -0.84 -2.93
C VAL A 9 -8.41 0.33 -2.61
N ILE A 10 -8.20 0.97 -1.48
CA ILE A 10 -8.90 2.20 -1.09
C ILE A 10 -7.90 3.35 -1.08
N VAL A 11 -8.25 4.43 -1.77
CA VAL A 11 -7.44 5.65 -1.85
C VAL A 11 -8.27 6.81 -1.33
N MET A 12 -7.81 7.46 -0.26
CA MET A 12 -8.43 8.67 0.26
C MET A 12 -7.70 9.91 -0.25
N ILE A 13 -8.45 10.88 -0.71
CA ILE A 13 -7.94 12.12 -1.29
C ILE A 13 -8.61 13.28 -0.58
N GLY A 14 -7.85 14.02 0.24
CA GLY A 14 -8.32 15.26 0.86
C GLY A 14 -8.28 16.41 -0.14
N LEU A 15 -9.35 17.19 -0.21
CA LEU A 15 -9.53 18.29 -1.15
C LEU A 15 -9.74 19.61 -0.39
N LYS A 16 -9.34 20.73 -0.98
CA LYS A 16 -9.41 22.09 -0.40
C LYS A 16 -10.71 22.83 -0.71
N SER A 17 -11.66 22.19 -1.36
CA SER A 17 -12.97 22.77 -1.70
C SER A 17 -14.04 21.69 -1.73
N LYS A 18 -15.31 22.06 -1.59
CA LYS A 18 -16.44 21.14 -1.76
C LYS A 18 -16.48 20.59 -3.19
N ILE A 19 -16.93 19.37 -3.33
CA ILE A 19 -16.94 18.63 -4.61
C ILE A 19 -18.26 18.86 -5.33
N ASN A 20 -18.16 19.25 -6.60
CA ASN A 20 -19.30 19.30 -7.51
C ASN A 20 -19.36 17.98 -8.32
N SER A 21 -20.31 17.13 -7.99
CA SER A 21 -20.43 15.80 -8.61
C SER A 21 -20.71 15.86 -10.11
N LYS A 22 -21.44 16.86 -10.62
CA LYS A 22 -21.74 17.01 -12.06
C LYS A 22 -20.46 17.24 -12.85
N ILE A 23 -19.59 18.14 -12.36
CA ILE A 23 -18.30 18.44 -12.99
C ILE A 23 -17.38 17.20 -12.95
N VAL A 24 -17.34 16.51 -11.82
CA VAL A 24 -16.55 15.29 -11.67
C VAL A 24 -17.00 14.21 -12.65
N LYS A 25 -18.30 13.92 -12.74
CA LYS A 25 -18.87 12.93 -13.66
C LYS A 25 -18.48 13.23 -15.12
N ALA A 26 -18.66 14.47 -15.57
CA ALA A 26 -18.28 14.90 -16.92
C ALA A 26 -16.78 14.68 -17.19
N ASN A 27 -15.92 15.02 -16.25
CA ASN A 27 -14.47 14.89 -16.42
C ASN A 27 -13.96 13.45 -16.33
N LEU A 28 -14.58 12.58 -15.54
CA LEU A 28 -14.24 11.16 -15.49
C LEU A 28 -14.46 10.47 -16.84
N GLN A 29 -15.50 10.87 -17.58
CA GLN A 29 -15.74 10.36 -18.94
C GLN A 29 -14.59 10.68 -19.89
N HIS A 30 -13.98 11.85 -19.74
CA HIS A 30 -12.89 12.30 -20.61
C HIS A 30 -11.49 11.90 -20.13
N THR A 31 -11.36 11.33 -18.93
CA THR A 31 -10.08 10.96 -18.31
C THR A 31 -10.03 9.48 -17.97
N LEU A 32 -10.60 9.07 -16.85
CA LEU A 32 -10.49 7.72 -16.31
C LEU A 32 -11.06 6.66 -17.27
N LEU A 33 -12.22 6.93 -17.90
CA LEU A 33 -12.87 6.00 -18.82
C LEU A 33 -12.14 5.82 -20.14
N LYS A 34 -11.16 6.67 -20.47
CA LYS A 34 -10.27 6.42 -21.62
C LYS A 34 -9.33 5.23 -21.40
N HIS A 35 -9.11 4.85 -20.16
CA HIS A 35 -8.30 3.68 -19.86
C HIS A 35 -9.15 2.41 -19.97
N HIS A 36 -8.76 1.51 -20.88
CA HIS A 36 -9.55 0.33 -21.27
C HIS A 36 -10.00 -0.55 -20.08
N ARG A 37 -9.21 -0.69 -19.00
CA ARG A 37 -9.61 -1.51 -17.85
C ARG A 37 -10.70 -0.87 -17.00
N PHE A 38 -10.77 0.47 -16.98
CA PHE A 38 -11.80 1.20 -16.25
C PHE A 38 -13.13 1.26 -17.01
N SER A 39 -13.12 0.89 -18.28
CA SER A 39 -14.31 0.76 -19.14
C SER A 39 -14.53 -0.68 -19.63
N SER A 40 -14.06 -1.68 -18.90
CA SER A 40 -14.21 -3.09 -19.25
C SER A 40 -14.65 -3.94 -18.06
N LEU A 41 -15.33 -5.02 -18.35
CA LEU A 41 -15.61 -6.10 -17.41
C LEU A 41 -14.49 -7.13 -17.46
N GLN A 42 -14.19 -7.73 -16.31
CA GLN A 42 -13.33 -8.91 -16.26
C GLN A 42 -14.19 -10.16 -16.29
N VAL A 43 -14.11 -10.92 -17.37
CA VAL A 43 -14.88 -12.13 -17.57
C VAL A 43 -13.98 -13.36 -17.71
N VAL A 44 -14.52 -14.53 -17.43
CA VAL A 44 -13.80 -15.80 -17.64
C VAL A 44 -13.57 -16.00 -19.14
N ASP A 45 -12.36 -16.37 -19.52
CA ASP A 45 -12.04 -16.77 -20.89
C ASP A 45 -12.18 -18.29 -21.02
N GLU A 46 -13.25 -18.72 -21.66
CA GLU A 46 -13.56 -20.15 -21.82
C GLU A 46 -12.48 -20.92 -22.60
N ARG A 47 -11.65 -20.21 -23.37
CA ARG A 47 -10.56 -20.82 -24.18
C ARG A 47 -9.33 -21.16 -23.35
N ILE A 48 -9.22 -20.61 -22.16
CA ILE A 48 -8.06 -20.81 -21.26
C ILE A 48 -8.59 -21.20 -19.89
N GLU A 49 -8.31 -22.39 -19.42
CA GLU A 49 -8.74 -22.85 -18.11
C GLU A 49 -8.27 -21.88 -17.01
N GLY A 50 -9.23 -21.29 -16.30
CA GLY A 50 -8.98 -20.27 -15.29
C GLY A 50 -8.53 -18.91 -15.83
N GLY A 51 -8.50 -18.73 -17.16
CA GLY A 51 -8.16 -17.47 -17.83
C GLY A 51 -9.21 -16.39 -17.60
N LEU A 52 -8.75 -15.13 -17.53
CA LEU A 52 -9.60 -13.95 -17.42
C LEU A 52 -9.26 -12.98 -18.55
N LYS A 53 -10.31 -12.43 -19.18
CA LYS A 53 -10.16 -11.41 -20.23
C LYS A 53 -10.94 -10.15 -19.90
N TRP A 54 -10.48 -9.02 -20.43
CA TRP A 54 -11.14 -7.74 -20.35
C TRP A 54 -12.05 -7.54 -21.55
N VAL A 55 -13.34 -7.32 -21.31
CA VAL A 55 -14.34 -7.06 -22.36
C VAL A 55 -14.84 -5.63 -22.18
N PRO A 56 -14.69 -4.76 -23.20
CA PRO A 56 -15.22 -3.40 -23.17
C PRO A 56 -16.72 -3.39 -22.92
N THR A 57 -17.17 -2.42 -22.14
CA THR A 57 -18.60 -2.23 -21.83
C THR A 57 -18.95 -0.75 -21.76
N THR A 58 -20.23 -0.44 -21.94
CA THR A 58 -20.73 0.91 -21.70
C THR A 58 -20.82 1.18 -20.21
N VAL A 59 -20.16 2.24 -19.75
CA VAL A 59 -20.11 2.60 -18.34
C VAL A 59 -21.18 3.64 -18.01
N ASN A 60 -22.13 3.27 -17.16
CA ASN A 60 -23.02 4.25 -16.55
C ASN A 60 -22.28 4.88 -15.33
N ILE A 61 -21.86 6.13 -15.49
CA ILE A 61 -21.07 6.84 -14.49
C ILE A 61 -21.79 7.02 -13.15
N ASP A 62 -23.12 7.02 -13.15
CA ASP A 62 -23.92 7.16 -11.93
C ASP A 62 -23.79 5.95 -11.00
N ASN A 63 -23.48 4.79 -11.54
CA ASN A 63 -23.18 3.59 -10.74
C ASN A 63 -21.81 3.62 -10.08
N HIS A 64 -20.95 4.54 -10.51
CA HIS A 64 -19.55 4.63 -10.08
C HIS A 64 -19.23 5.88 -9.24
N VAL A 65 -20.11 6.88 -9.27
CA VAL A 65 -19.92 8.14 -8.53
C VAL A 65 -21.04 8.29 -7.51
N ILE A 66 -20.70 8.01 -6.27
CA ILE A 66 -21.59 8.02 -5.13
C ILE A 66 -21.36 9.29 -4.31
N VAL A 67 -22.40 10.08 -4.11
CA VAL A 67 -22.38 11.25 -3.24
C VAL A 67 -23.45 11.04 -2.17
N PRO A 68 -23.09 10.55 -0.98
CA PRO A 68 -24.05 10.36 0.08
C PRO A 68 -24.59 11.72 0.52
N ASN A 69 -25.88 11.74 0.84
CA ASN A 69 -26.46 12.89 1.51
C ASN A 69 -26.02 12.85 2.98
N LEU A 70 -25.16 13.79 3.37
CA LEU A 70 -24.62 13.86 4.72
C LEU A 70 -25.30 15.01 5.46
N ASP A 71 -25.74 14.73 6.66
CA ASP A 71 -26.19 15.72 7.60
C ASP A 71 -24.96 16.19 8.41
N GLU A 72 -24.31 17.25 7.91
CA GLU A 72 -23.06 17.76 8.49
C GLU A 72 -23.26 18.21 9.95
N GLU A 73 -24.47 18.65 10.34
CA GLU A 73 -24.78 19.18 11.68
C GLU A 73 -24.83 18.06 12.74
N ASN A 74 -25.15 16.83 12.33
CA ASN A 74 -25.26 15.68 13.22
C ASN A 74 -24.01 14.81 13.27
N ILE A 75 -22.86 15.28 12.73
CA ILE A 75 -21.60 14.54 12.75
C ILE A 75 -20.63 15.17 13.75
N ASP A 76 -20.56 14.61 14.95
CA ASP A 76 -19.70 15.13 16.03
C ASP A 76 -18.19 15.07 15.70
N SER A 77 -17.76 14.06 14.97
CA SER A 77 -16.35 13.84 14.64
C SER A 77 -16.17 13.51 13.16
N PRO A 78 -15.98 14.53 12.30
CA PRO A 78 -15.82 14.34 10.85
C PRO A 78 -14.66 13.43 10.46
N ASP A 79 -13.51 13.53 11.11
CA ASP A 79 -12.34 12.67 10.84
C ASP A 79 -12.67 11.20 11.11
N LYS A 80 -13.27 10.91 12.27
CA LYS A 80 -13.72 9.56 12.63
C LYS A 80 -14.79 9.05 11.68
N PHE A 81 -15.75 9.90 11.30
CA PHE A 81 -16.78 9.54 10.33
C PHE A 81 -16.17 9.07 9.00
N VAL A 82 -15.17 9.79 8.47
CA VAL A 82 -14.47 9.41 7.24
C VAL A 82 -13.72 8.08 7.40
N GLU A 83 -13.06 7.86 8.54
CA GLU A 83 -12.40 6.60 8.85
C GLU A 83 -13.39 5.44 8.92
N ASP A 84 -14.52 5.61 9.61
CA ASP A 84 -15.58 4.60 9.75
C ASP A 84 -16.25 4.34 8.39
N TYR A 85 -16.46 5.37 7.58
CA TYR A 85 -17.00 5.23 6.22
C TYR A 85 -16.07 4.40 5.33
N ALA A 86 -14.76 4.69 5.34
CA ALA A 86 -13.76 3.93 4.62
C ALA A 86 -13.68 2.47 5.14
N SER A 87 -13.79 2.27 6.45
CA SER A 87 -13.84 0.96 7.09
C SER A 87 -15.02 0.13 6.58
N ASN A 88 -16.21 0.72 6.56
CA ASN A 88 -17.42 0.09 6.03
C ASN A 88 -17.30 -0.25 4.54
N LEU A 89 -16.70 0.64 3.74
CA LEU A 89 -16.44 0.38 2.33
C LEU A 89 -15.49 -0.80 2.13
N SER A 90 -14.52 -0.95 3.00
CA SER A 90 -13.54 -2.03 2.93
C SER A 90 -14.13 -3.42 3.15
N GLN A 91 -15.24 -3.49 3.88
CA GLN A 91 -15.96 -4.75 4.17
C GLN A 91 -16.90 -5.13 3.03
N LYS A 92 -17.29 -4.16 2.20
CA LYS A 92 -18.19 -4.38 1.07
C LYS A 92 -17.40 -4.74 -0.18
N GLY A 93 -17.71 -5.88 -0.81
CA GLY A 93 -17.17 -6.24 -2.10
C GLY A 93 -17.54 -5.26 -3.20
N ILE A 94 -16.68 -5.11 -4.22
CA ILE A 94 -17.00 -4.37 -5.44
C ILE A 94 -17.84 -5.26 -6.34
N LYS A 95 -18.89 -4.69 -6.96
CA LYS A 95 -19.73 -5.41 -7.92
C LYS A 95 -18.90 -5.80 -9.15
N MET A 96 -18.96 -7.08 -9.53
CA MET A 96 -18.25 -7.60 -10.71
C MET A 96 -19.06 -7.48 -12.01
N SER A 97 -20.35 -7.17 -11.91
CA SER A 97 -21.25 -6.94 -13.05
C SER A 97 -21.05 -5.60 -13.74
N ILE A 98 -20.25 -4.72 -13.16
CA ILE A 98 -19.84 -3.43 -13.69
C ILE A 98 -18.31 -3.32 -13.57
N PRO A 99 -17.64 -2.37 -14.26
CA PRO A 99 -16.21 -2.13 -14.05
C PRO A 99 -15.88 -1.94 -12.58
N MET A 100 -14.85 -2.62 -12.10
CA MET A 100 -14.58 -2.84 -10.67
C MET A 100 -13.90 -1.64 -9.99
N TRP A 101 -14.56 -0.50 -9.99
CA TRP A 101 -14.13 0.72 -9.30
C TRP A 101 -15.33 1.59 -8.96
N ASP A 102 -15.21 2.40 -7.93
CA ASP A 102 -16.15 3.46 -7.60
C ASP A 102 -15.48 4.62 -6.85
N PHE A 103 -16.09 5.80 -6.92
CA PHE A 103 -15.74 6.99 -6.17
C PHE A 103 -16.86 7.34 -5.19
N HIS A 104 -16.50 7.62 -3.97
CA HIS A 104 -17.38 8.20 -2.96
C HIS A 104 -16.88 9.60 -2.63
N PHE A 105 -17.76 10.59 -2.77
CA PHE A 105 -17.45 11.99 -2.50
C PHE A 105 -18.18 12.46 -1.25
N LEU A 106 -17.39 12.70 -0.20
CA LEU A 106 -17.87 13.16 1.09
C LEU A 106 -17.62 14.67 1.19
N ASN A 107 -18.67 15.48 1.04
CA ASN A 107 -18.58 16.93 1.24
C ASN A 107 -18.67 17.26 2.74
N ILE A 108 -17.71 16.79 3.50
CA ILE A 108 -17.58 16.99 4.93
C ILE A 108 -16.20 17.58 5.23
N LYS A 109 -16.17 18.61 6.07
CA LYS A 109 -14.95 19.26 6.51
C LYS A 109 -14.29 18.44 7.61
N THR A 110 -13.04 18.04 7.37
CA THR A 110 -12.17 17.34 8.33
C THR A 110 -11.07 18.27 8.85
N SER A 111 -10.25 17.80 9.79
CA SER A 111 -9.10 18.54 10.28
C SER A 111 -8.11 18.95 9.16
N ASP A 112 -8.05 18.19 8.07
CA ASP A 112 -7.06 18.30 7.00
C ASP A 112 -7.63 18.75 5.65
N ALA A 113 -8.95 18.65 5.41
CA ALA A 113 -9.57 18.85 4.12
C ALA A 113 -10.98 19.43 4.22
N GLU A 114 -11.41 20.19 3.20
CA GLU A 114 -12.78 20.71 3.08
C GLU A 114 -13.76 19.66 2.54
N SER A 115 -13.24 18.64 1.86
CA SER A 115 -13.99 17.46 1.43
C SER A 115 -13.05 16.29 1.18
N VAL A 116 -13.59 15.07 1.17
CA VAL A 116 -12.81 13.85 0.98
C VAL A 116 -13.40 13.04 -0.18
N ALA A 117 -12.53 12.66 -1.12
CA ALA A 117 -12.87 11.68 -2.15
C ALA A 117 -12.25 10.33 -1.78
N ILE A 118 -13.04 9.28 -1.83
CA ILE A 118 -12.59 7.91 -1.59
C ILE A 118 -12.74 7.13 -2.90
N LEU A 119 -11.63 6.73 -3.49
CA LEU A 119 -11.59 5.83 -4.64
C LEU A 119 -11.42 4.41 -4.16
N ARG A 120 -12.31 3.54 -4.56
CA ARG A 120 -12.23 2.10 -4.34
C ARG A 120 -12.02 1.40 -5.68
N VAL A 121 -10.99 0.55 -5.75
CA VAL A 121 -10.58 -0.12 -6.99
C VAL A 121 -10.21 -1.56 -6.70
N HIS A 122 -10.69 -2.50 -7.50
CA HIS A 122 -10.21 -3.88 -7.42
C HIS A 122 -8.77 -3.99 -7.95
N HIS A 123 -7.91 -4.72 -7.25
CA HIS A 123 -6.47 -4.78 -7.53
C HIS A 123 -6.13 -5.38 -8.91
N SER A 124 -7.08 -6.07 -9.57
CA SER A 124 -6.89 -6.56 -10.95
C SER A 124 -6.78 -5.42 -11.98
N LEU A 125 -7.32 -4.24 -11.68
CA LEU A 125 -7.19 -3.09 -12.58
C LEU A 125 -5.75 -2.57 -12.65
N GLY A 126 -4.98 -2.67 -11.58
CA GLY A 126 -3.58 -2.28 -11.54
C GLY A 126 -3.01 -2.28 -10.14
N ASP A 127 -1.68 -2.27 -10.05
CA ASP A 127 -0.98 -2.08 -8.79
C ASP A 127 -0.91 -0.60 -8.38
N GLY A 128 -0.43 -0.33 -7.16
CA GLY A 128 -0.33 1.02 -6.61
C GLY A 128 0.43 1.99 -7.51
N THR A 129 1.47 1.55 -8.20
CA THR A 129 2.23 2.38 -9.15
C THR A 129 1.40 2.75 -10.38
N SER A 130 0.67 1.79 -10.95
CA SER A 130 -0.24 2.02 -12.08
C SER A 130 -1.37 2.98 -11.67
N LEU A 131 -2.03 2.71 -10.55
CA LEU A 131 -3.14 3.54 -10.06
C LEU A 131 -2.68 4.97 -9.73
N MET A 132 -1.50 5.14 -9.09
CA MET A 132 -0.92 6.46 -8.84
C MET A 132 -0.64 7.19 -10.15
N SER A 133 -0.09 6.50 -11.13
CA SER A 133 0.21 7.10 -12.43
C SER A 133 -1.04 7.59 -13.15
N LEU A 134 -2.14 6.84 -13.04
CA LEU A 134 -3.42 7.25 -13.60
C LEU A 134 -3.99 8.48 -12.87
N LEU A 135 -3.94 8.49 -11.54
CA LEU A 135 -4.35 9.67 -10.77
C LEU A 135 -3.53 10.90 -11.15
N LEU A 136 -2.21 10.74 -11.34
CA LEU A 136 -1.35 11.83 -11.80
C LEU A 136 -1.70 12.28 -13.21
N ALA A 137 -2.02 11.36 -14.11
CA ALA A 137 -2.48 11.70 -15.47
C ALA A 137 -3.80 12.50 -15.45
N CYS A 138 -4.64 12.28 -14.44
CA CYS A 138 -5.88 13.03 -14.19
C CYS A 138 -5.66 14.35 -13.42
N THR A 139 -4.42 14.73 -13.12
CA THR A 139 -4.10 15.96 -12.39
C THR A 139 -3.20 16.88 -13.20
N ARG A 140 -3.12 18.14 -12.80
CA ARG A 140 -2.22 19.15 -13.39
C ARG A 140 -1.49 19.89 -12.27
N LYS A 141 -0.33 20.48 -12.59
CA LYS A 141 0.36 21.37 -11.66
C LYS A 141 -0.47 22.60 -11.40
N VAL A 142 -0.51 23.06 -10.16
CA VAL A 142 -1.16 24.34 -9.82
C VAL A 142 -0.46 25.52 -10.50
N SER A 143 0.88 25.42 -10.65
CA SER A 143 1.71 26.45 -11.28
C SER A 143 1.58 26.48 -12.80
N ASP A 144 1.24 25.37 -13.43
CA ASP A 144 1.04 25.27 -14.88
C ASP A 144 -0.04 24.24 -15.21
N PRO A 145 -1.25 24.68 -15.57
CA PRO A 145 -2.36 23.80 -15.89
C PRO A 145 -2.16 22.94 -17.15
N LYS A 146 -1.14 23.20 -17.95
CA LYS A 146 -0.82 22.39 -19.14
C LYS A 146 0.15 21.25 -18.81
N GLU A 147 0.90 21.36 -17.70
CA GLU A 147 1.88 20.37 -17.31
C GLU A 147 1.33 19.29 -16.37
N LEU A 148 1.75 18.05 -16.63
CA LEU A 148 1.54 16.92 -15.71
C LEU A 148 2.40 17.08 -14.45
N PRO A 149 1.90 16.64 -13.29
CA PRO A 149 2.70 16.61 -12.08
C PRO A 149 3.95 15.75 -12.27
N THR A 150 5.07 16.21 -11.74
CA THR A 150 6.31 15.43 -11.70
C THR A 150 6.44 14.71 -10.37
N ILE A 151 6.68 13.41 -10.42
CA ILE A 151 7.17 12.67 -9.27
C ILE A 151 8.69 12.71 -9.32
N PRO A 152 9.37 12.94 -8.17
CA PRO A 152 10.81 12.88 -8.14
C PRO A 152 11.27 11.50 -8.59
N SER A 153 12.04 11.44 -9.65
CA SER A 153 12.79 10.23 -9.97
C SER A 153 13.72 9.94 -8.79
N VAL A 154 13.65 8.74 -8.26
CA VAL A 154 14.71 8.26 -7.38
C VAL A 154 15.94 8.19 -8.27
N ALA A 155 16.85 9.15 -8.11
CA ALA A 155 18.13 9.08 -8.79
C ALA A 155 18.71 7.69 -8.51
N LYS A 156 18.94 6.91 -9.56
CA LYS A 156 19.78 5.73 -9.43
C LYS A 156 21.05 6.25 -8.77
N ARG A 157 21.36 5.78 -7.55
CA ARG A 157 22.73 5.90 -7.06
C ARG A 157 23.58 5.32 -8.18
N SER A 158 24.22 6.18 -8.93
CA SER A 158 25.31 5.75 -9.80
C SER A 158 26.22 4.97 -8.86
N SER A 159 26.36 3.69 -9.10
CA SER A 159 27.53 2.99 -8.59
C SER A 159 28.70 3.76 -9.21
N ALA A 160 29.17 4.77 -8.48
CA ALA A 160 30.42 5.42 -8.79
C ALA A 160 31.38 4.28 -9.04
N GLY A 161 32.05 4.31 -10.20
CA GLY A 161 32.96 3.26 -10.62
C GLY A 161 34.03 3.02 -9.55
N SER A 162 33.64 2.25 -8.56
CA SER A 162 34.54 1.69 -7.61
C SER A 162 35.38 0.69 -8.42
N ASN A 163 36.69 0.93 -8.54
CA ASN A 163 37.69 -0.06 -8.88
C ASN A 163 37.68 -1.16 -7.80
N SER A 164 36.51 -1.76 -7.56
CA SER A 164 36.39 -2.87 -6.65
C SER A 164 37.16 -4.05 -7.24
N SER A 165 38.06 -4.60 -6.47
CA SER A 165 38.84 -5.80 -6.81
C SER A 165 37.89 -6.88 -7.34
N SER A 166 38.38 -7.68 -8.31
CA SER A 166 37.60 -8.81 -8.85
C SER A 166 37.11 -9.75 -7.76
N PHE A 167 37.88 -9.91 -6.68
CA PHE A 167 37.49 -10.65 -5.49
C PHE A 167 36.24 -10.06 -4.80
N MET A 168 36.13 -8.73 -4.66
CA MET A 168 34.97 -8.08 -4.08
C MET A 168 33.70 -8.31 -4.93
N LYS A 169 33.86 -8.27 -6.26
CA LYS A 169 32.73 -8.56 -7.18
C LYS A 169 32.27 -10.00 -7.05
N LEU A 170 33.19 -10.94 -6.98
CA LEU A 170 32.88 -12.37 -6.79
C LEU A 170 32.17 -12.58 -5.43
N TRP A 171 32.69 -11.97 -4.37
CA TRP A 171 32.07 -12.03 -3.03
C TRP A 171 30.64 -11.51 -3.02
N LEU A 172 30.36 -10.38 -3.68
CA LEU A 172 29.01 -9.83 -3.80
C LEU A 172 28.06 -10.78 -4.56
N VAL A 173 28.56 -11.48 -5.59
CA VAL A 173 27.79 -12.50 -6.32
C VAL A 173 27.46 -13.70 -5.41
N VAL A 174 28.45 -14.16 -4.63
CA VAL A 174 28.23 -15.26 -3.67
C VAL A 174 27.19 -14.86 -2.61
N LEU A 175 27.28 -13.64 -2.07
CA LEU A 175 26.30 -13.11 -1.12
C LEU A 175 24.91 -12.98 -1.75
N LEU A 176 24.82 -12.49 -2.97
CA LEU A 176 23.55 -12.41 -3.71
C LEU A 176 22.92 -13.80 -3.87
N PHE A 177 23.71 -14.78 -4.28
CA PHE A 177 23.24 -16.16 -4.44
C PHE A 177 22.78 -16.75 -3.10
N TRP A 178 23.59 -16.61 -2.04
CA TRP A 178 23.27 -17.12 -0.71
C TRP A 178 22.00 -16.48 -0.13
N ASN A 179 21.92 -15.15 -0.16
CA ASN A 179 20.74 -14.43 0.32
C ASN A 179 19.48 -14.82 -0.47
N THR A 180 19.62 -14.98 -1.80
CA THR A 180 18.51 -15.40 -2.65
C THR A 180 18.03 -16.81 -2.30
N LEU A 181 18.97 -17.75 -2.13
CA LEU A 181 18.65 -19.13 -1.76
C LEU A 181 17.89 -19.18 -0.44
N VAL A 182 18.42 -18.53 0.60
CA VAL A 182 17.77 -18.48 1.93
C VAL A 182 16.38 -17.83 1.85
N ASP A 183 16.27 -16.70 1.17
CA ASP A 183 14.99 -15.97 1.08
C ASP A 183 13.95 -16.74 0.26
N VAL A 184 14.35 -17.40 -0.83
CA VAL A 184 13.44 -18.25 -1.61
C VAL A 184 12.98 -19.48 -0.81
N LEU A 185 13.87 -20.13 -0.06
CA LEU A 185 13.50 -21.24 0.79
C LEU A 185 12.50 -20.79 1.89
N MET A 186 12.77 -19.66 2.55
CA MET A 186 11.87 -19.07 3.54
C MET A 186 10.52 -18.69 2.95
N PHE A 187 10.52 -18.14 1.74
CA PHE A 187 9.33 -17.78 1.01
C PHE A 187 8.50 -19.04 0.66
N MET A 188 9.14 -20.08 0.12
CA MET A 188 8.49 -21.34 -0.20
C MET A 188 7.95 -22.04 1.05
N ALA A 189 8.73 -22.07 2.14
CA ALA A 189 8.27 -22.63 3.42
C ALA A 189 7.03 -21.87 3.96
N THR A 190 6.97 -20.55 3.74
CA THR A 190 5.78 -19.74 4.12
C THR A 190 4.59 -20.02 3.20
N ALA A 191 4.81 -20.07 1.89
CA ALA A 191 3.77 -20.32 0.90
C ALA A 191 3.16 -21.73 1.02
N LEU A 192 3.97 -22.71 1.39
CA LEU A 192 3.55 -24.09 1.64
C LEU A 192 3.06 -24.32 3.08
N MET A 193 2.91 -23.25 3.87
CA MET A 193 2.40 -23.27 5.25
C MET A 193 3.27 -24.00 6.29
N PHE A 194 4.51 -24.36 5.96
CA PHE A 194 5.46 -24.94 6.91
C PHE A 194 5.99 -23.92 7.90
N LEU A 195 6.07 -22.64 7.48
CA LEU A 195 6.59 -21.55 8.29
C LEU A 195 5.51 -20.50 8.54
N LYS A 196 5.01 -20.44 9.77
CA LYS A 196 3.97 -19.51 10.22
C LYS A 196 4.55 -18.50 11.21
N ASP A 197 3.95 -17.31 11.26
CA ASP A 197 4.23 -16.35 12.31
C ASP A 197 3.68 -16.81 13.65
N THR A 198 4.32 -16.38 14.72
CA THR A 198 3.87 -16.65 16.10
C THR A 198 2.45 -16.09 16.28
N LYS A 199 1.60 -16.86 16.94
CA LYS A 199 0.29 -16.35 17.36
C LYS A 199 0.49 -15.28 18.43
N THR A 200 0.20 -14.04 18.07
CA THR A 200 0.32 -12.89 18.96
C THR A 200 -1.04 -12.17 19.05
N PRO A 201 -1.24 -11.26 20.02
CA PRO A 201 -2.45 -10.44 20.09
C PRO A 201 -2.74 -9.63 18.81
N LEU A 202 -1.75 -9.44 17.93
CA LEU A 202 -1.91 -8.80 16.61
C LEU A 202 -2.62 -9.70 15.60
N LYS A 203 -2.47 -11.02 15.74
CA LYS A 203 -3.09 -12.01 14.86
C LYS A 203 -4.35 -12.51 15.53
N GLY A 204 -5.49 -11.87 15.26
CA GLY A 204 -6.78 -12.19 15.85
C GLY A 204 -7.20 -13.64 15.63
N LEU A 205 -8.16 -14.10 16.43
CA LEU A 205 -8.80 -15.38 16.22
C LEU A 205 -9.56 -15.37 14.90
N ARG A 206 -9.20 -16.24 13.98
CA ARG A 206 -9.96 -16.51 12.76
C ARG A 206 -11.25 -17.28 13.11
N GLU A 207 -12.16 -16.65 13.80
CA GLU A 207 -13.50 -17.19 13.97
C GLU A 207 -14.40 -16.65 12.86
N ASN A 208 -14.82 -17.53 11.99
CA ASN A 208 -15.96 -17.40 11.08
C ASN A 208 -16.05 -16.15 10.19
N GLY A 209 -15.09 -15.96 9.29
CA GLY A 209 -15.24 -14.98 8.22
C GLY A 209 -14.40 -13.72 8.41
N PHE A 210 -14.59 -12.77 7.50
CA PHE A 210 -13.88 -11.49 7.52
C PHE A 210 -14.33 -10.67 8.73
N GLY A 211 -13.49 -10.59 9.76
CA GLY A 211 -13.75 -9.76 10.93
C GLY A 211 -13.90 -8.27 10.61
N TYR A 212 -14.35 -7.50 11.59
CA TYR A 212 -14.49 -6.04 11.46
C TYR A 212 -13.12 -5.40 11.18
N ARG A 213 -13.00 -4.68 10.05
CA ARG A 213 -11.79 -3.96 9.66
C ARG A 213 -11.95 -2.50 9.98
N ARG A 214 -10.99 -1.96 10.68
CA ARG A 214 -10.95 -0.55 10.99
C ARG A 214 -9.88 0.15 10.17
N PHE A 215 -10.29 1.23 9.52
CA PHE A 215 -9.39 2.15 8.86
C PHE A 215 -9.01 3.25 9.86
N VAL A 216 -7.73 3.51 10.01
CA VAL A 216 -7.20 4.59 10.84
C VAL A 216 -6.16 5.35 10.04
N HIS A 217 -6.21 6.66 10.09
CA HIS A 217 -5.28 7.51 9.37
C HIS A 217 -4.56 8.45 10.35
N ARG A 218 -3.25 8.59 10.14
CA ARG A 218 -2.41 9.52 10.89
C ARG A 218 -1.45 10.25 9.96
N SER A 219 -1.25 11.53 10.22
CA SER A 219 -0.33 12.38 9.47
C SER A 219 0.95 12.57 10.24
N VAL A 220 2.07 12.39 9.55
CA VAL A 220 3.42 12.57 10.11
C VAL A 220 4.16 13.60 9.26
N SER A 221 4.98 14.45 9.90
CA SER A 221 5.83 15.42 9.22
C SER A 221 6.85 14.71 8.32
N LEU A 222 6.80 15.04 7.03
CA LEU A 222 7.78 14.52 6.09
C LEU A 222 9.19 15.07 6.39
N ASP A 223 9.28 16.25 6.98
CA ASP A 223 10.56 16.90 7.24
C ASP A 223 11.26 16.25 8.45
N ASP A 224 10.50 15.80 9.45
CA ASP A 224 11.03 15.01 10.56
C ASP A 224 11.59 13.68 10.07
N VAL A 225 10.84 12.98 9.20
CA VAL A 225 11.35 11.74 8.58
C VAL A 225 12.60 11.98 7.75
N LYS A 226 12.69 13.12 7.03
CA LYS A 226 13.90 13.49 6.27
C LYS A 226 15.07 13.80 7.18
N LEU A 227 14.82 14.45 8.33
CA LEU A 227 15.85 14.75 9.33
C LEU A 227 16.46 13.45 9.84
N VAL A 228 15.64 12.52 10.33
CA VAL A 228 16.10 11.20 10.82
C VAL A 228 16.83 10.43 9.72
N LYS A 229 16.24 10.37 8.51
CA LYS A 229 16.86 9.73 7.35
C LYS A 229 18.25 10.27 7.06
N LYS A 230 18.45 11.60 7.13
CA LYS A 230 19.74 12.26 6.87
C LYS A 230 20.72 11.96 8.00
N ALA A 231 20.31 12.11 9.24
CA ALA A 231 21.15 11.88 10.42
C ALA A 231 21.67 10.43 10.48
N MET A 232 20.82 9.46 10.16
CA MET A 232 21.13 8.03 10.22
C MET A 232 21.67 7.44 8.91
N ASN A 233 21.84 8.27 7.86
CA ASN A 233 22.24 7.82 6.50
C ASN A 233 21.43 6.60 6.03
N THR A 234 20.10 6.68 6.14
CA THR A 234 19.16 5.62 5.82
C THR A 234 18.26 5.99 4.65
N THR A 235 17.36 5.09 4.23
CA THR A 235 16.31 5.38 3.28
C THR A 235 15.00 5.76 4.02
N PHE A 236 14.06 6.35 3.31
CA PHE A 236 12.73 6.63 3.86
C PHE A 236 12.04 5.36 4.39
N ASN A 237 12.16 4.26 3.64
CA ASN A 237 11.60 2.97 4.04
C ASN A 237 12.24 2.44 5.33
N ASP A 238 13.55 2.61 5.49
CA ASP A 238 14.25 2.12 6.68
C ASP A 238 13.73 2.85 7.94
N VAL A 239 13.45 4.16 7.84
CA VAL A 239 12.85 4.93 8.94
C VAL A 239 11.46 4.42 9.27
N LEU A 240 10.59 4.26 8.27
CA LEU A 240 9.23 3.76 8.48
C LEU A 240 9.23 2.36 9.10
N LEU A 241 10.15 1.49 8.67
CA LEU A 241 10.30 0.14 9.22
C LEU A 241 10.78 0.15 10.66
N GLY A 242 11.76 0.98 10.98
CA GLY A 242 12.26 1.13 12.37
C GLY A 242 11.14 1.62 13.30
N VAL A 243 10.38 2.63 12.88
CA VAL A 243 9.23 3.13 13.66
C VAL A 243 8.16 2.04 13.82
N THR A 244 7.86 1.29 12.75
CA THR A 244 6.91 0.17 12.83
C THR A 244 7.41 -0.90 13.80
N GLN A 245 8.70 -1.28 13.74
CA GLN A 245 9.29 -2.26 14.64
C GLN A 245 9.22 -1.81 16.09
N ALA A 246 9.52 -0.54 16.38
CA ALA A 246 9.41 0.04 17.71
C ALA A 246 7.96 0.01 18.23
N GLY A 247 7.01 0.43 17.39
CA GLY A 247 5.59 0.42 17.74
C GLY A 247 5.07 -0.99 18.04
N LEU A 248 5.41 -1.97 17.19
CA LEU A 248 5.03 -3.38 17.38
C LEU A 248 5.62 -3.95 18.67
N SER A 249 6.89 -3.65 18.94
CA SER A 249 7.58 -4.15 20.15
C SER A 249 6.95 -3.62 21.43
N ARG A 250 6.67 -2.31 21.48
CA ARG A 250 6.02 -1.66 22.65
C ARG A 250 4.59 -2.19 22.82
N TYR A 251 3.80 -2.18 21.77
CA TYR A 251 2.42 -2.67 21.83
C TYR A 251 2.32 -4.11 22.33
N LEU A 252 3.15 -5.00 21.78
CA LEU A 252 3.15 -6.39 22.22
C LEU A 252 3.61 -6.53 23.68
N ASN A 253 4.61 -5.75 24.08
CA ASN A 253 5.04 -5.74 25.48
C ASN A 253 3.90 -5.36 26.43
N ASP A 254 3.16 -4.29 26.10
CA ASP A 254 2.04 -3.81 26.91
C ASP A 254 0.91 -4.85 26.95
N LYS A 255 0.54 -5.40 25.80
CA LYS A 255 -0.52 -6.42 25.71
C LYS A 255 -0.16 -7.72 26.47
N TYR A 256 1.07 -8.17 26.39
CA TYR A 256 1.51 -9.34 27.17
C TYR A 256 1.60 -9.01 28.67
N GLY A 257 1.89 -7.77 29.07
CA GLY A 257 1.83 -7.32 30.45
C GLY A 257 0.41 -7.34 31.03
N GLU A 258 -0.59 -6.92 30.25
CA GLU A 258 -2.00 -6.99 30.63
C GLU A 258 -2.44 -8.44 30.95
N PHE A 259 -1.96 -9.43 30.18
CA PHE A 259 -2.30 -10.83 30.37
C PHE A 259 -1.62 -11.46 31.59
N LYS A 260 -0.45 -10.96 31.99
CA LYS A 260 0.35 -11.54 33.09
C LYS A 260 -0.04 -11.03 34.47
N ASN A 261 -0.81 -9.95 34.57
CA ASN A 261 -1.09 -9.21 35.82
C ASN A 261 0.17 -8.83 36.62
N ASP A 262 1.36 -8.88 35.99
CA ASP A 262 2.64 -8.62 36.62
C ASP A 262 3.26 -7.35 36.03
N LYS A 263 3.35 -6.30 36.82
CA LYS A 263 3.91 -5.01 36.42
C LYS A 263 5.41 -4.88 36.79
N GLY A 264 6.06 -5.94 37.20
CA GLY A 264 7.39 -5.89 37.81
C GLY A 264 8.58 -6.29 36.94
N GLY A 265 8.38 -6.77 35.69
CA GLY A 265 9.45 -7.24 34.82
C GLY A 265 9.94 -6.20 33.83
N THR A 266 11.23 -6.23 33.48
CA THR A 266 11.85 -5.37 32.46
C THR A 266 11.31 -5.61 31.04
N SER A 267 10.72 -6.78 30.78
CA SER A 267 10.06 -7.10 29.50
C SER A 267 9.02 -8.20 29.69
N ASN A 268 7.81 -7.97 29.16
CA ASN A 268 6.72 -8.95 29.14
C ASN A 268 6.72 -9.80 27.86
N LEU A 269 7.59 -9.51 26.92
CA LEU A 269 7.63 -10.17 25.61
C LEU A 269 8.03 -11.66 25.76
N PRO A 270 7.30 -12.60 25.10
CA PRO A 270 7.77 -13.97 24.94
C PRO A 270 9.09 -14.02 24.18
N GLN A 271 9.89 -15.03 24.46
CA GLN A 271 11.10 -15.29 23.69
C GLN A 271 10.75 -15.76 22.26
N ASN A 272 11.59 -15.37 21.30
CA ASN A 272 11.53 -15.87 19.91
C ASN A 272 10.20 -15.59 19.17
N ILE A 273 9.63 -14.40 19.33
CA ILE A 273 8.48 -13.98 18.53
C ILE A 273 8.89 -13.87 17.06
N ARG A 274 8.28 -14.70 16.21
CA ARG A 274 8.39 -14.55 14.75
C ARG A 274 7.22 -13.72 14.25
N LEU A 275 7.54 -12.52 13.76
CA LEU A 275 6.60 -11.60 13.15
C LEU A 275 7.18 -11.09 11.84
N ARG A 276 6.45 -11.24 10.75
CA ARG A 276 6.90 -10.85 9.42
C ARG A 276 5.88 -9.96 8.74
N ALA A 277 6.39 -9.06 7.90
CA ALA A 277 5.59 -8.32 6.96
C ALA A 277 5.85 -8.79 5.53
N THR A 278 4.81 -8.80 4.72
CA THR A 278 4.91 -8.91 3.27
C THR A 278 5.01 -7.53 2.67
N PHE A 279 6.09 -7.30 1.90
CA PHE A 279 6.33 -6.06 1.16
C PHE A 279 5.99 -6.22 -0.30
N PHE A 280 5.44 -5.16 -0.88
CA PHE A 280 5.26 -5.05 -2.32
C PHE A 280 6.42 -4.29 -2.93
N VAL A 281 7.12 -4.93 -3.85
CA VAL A 281 8.27 -4.36 -4.56
C VAL A 281 7.88 -4.13 -6.02
N ASN A 282 7.91 -2.87 -6.45
CA ASN A 282 7.73 -2.54 -7.86
C ASN A 282 8.94 -3.02 -8.67
N LEU A 283 8.70 -3.92 -9.63
CA LEU A 283 9.74 -4.50 -10.48
C LEU A 283 9.93 -3.76 -11.80
N ARG A 284 9.20 -2.66 -12.03
CA ARG A 284 9.40 -1.84 -13.22
C ARG A 284 10.73 -1.10 -13.17
N PRO A 285 11.37 -0.86 -14.31
CA PRO A 285 12.49 0.07 -14.39
C PRO A 285 12.11 1.44 -13.84
N SER A 286 13.04 2.13 -13.19
CA SER A 286 12.81 3.36 -12.40
C SER A 286 12.22 4.58 -13.16
N ALA A 287 12.14 4.54 -14.47
CA ALA A 287 11.46 5.54 -15.31
C ALA A 287 9.91 5.44 -15.26
N GLY A 288 9.38 4.42 -14.54
CA GLY A 288 8.01 3.92 -14.74
C GLY A 288 6.88 4.87 -14.40
N ILE A 289 6.96 5.69 -13.34
CA ILE A 289 5.77 6.45 -12.89
C ILE A 289 5.48 7.62 -13.83
N GLN A 290 6.51 8.34 -14.28
CA GLN A 290 6.32 9.47 -15.21
C GLN A 290 5.96 8.98 -16.62
N GLU A 291 6.58 7.88 -17.09
CA GLU A 291 6.21 7.25 -18.34
C GLU A 291 4.79 6.67 -18.29
N LEU A 292 4.39 6.11 -17.14
CA LEU A 292 3.02 5.65 -16.93
C LEU A 292 2.01 6.82 -16.93
N ALA A 293 2.36 7.99 -16.38
CA ALA A 293 1.53 9.19 -16.49
C ALA A 293 1.38 9.66 -17.95
N ASN A 294 2.39 9.40 -18.79
CA ASN A 294 2.34 9.64 -20.24
C ASN A 294 1.59 8.55 -21.00
N MET A 295 1.15 7.49 -20.35
CA MET A 295 0.48 6.32 -20.96
C MET A 295 -0.84 6.67 -21.66
N MET A 296 -1.49 7.75 -21.26
CA MET A 296 -2.69 8.28 -21.92
C MET A 296 -2.34 8.91 -23.30
N LYS A 297 -1.06 9.09 -23.63
CA LYS A 297 -0.61 9.50 -24.97
C LYS A 297 -0.48 8.27 -25.86
N LYS A 298 -0.98 8.38 -27.12
CA LYS A 298 -0.81 7.34 -28.13
C LYS A 298 0.69 7.00 -28.30
N GLY A 299 1.04 5.69 -28.27
CA GLY A 299 2.40 5.21 -28.49
C GLY A 299 3.27 5.01 -27.24
N SER A 300 2.72 5.17 -26.04
CA SER A 300 3.47 4.88 -24.81
C SER A 300 3.87 3.41 -24.71
N LYS A 301 5.16 3.15 -24.43
CA LYS A 301 5.69 1.81 -24.15
C LYS A 301 5.52 1.38 -22.69
N ALA A 302 4.84 2.18 -21.87
CA ALA A 302 4.66 1.92 -20.47
C ALA A 302 3.78 0.68 -20.23
N LYS A 303 4.24 -0.25 -19.38
CA LYS A 303 3.52 -1.48 -19.05
C LYS A 303 2.60 -1.24 -17.86
N TRP A 304 1.31 -1.14 -18.14
CA TRP A 304 0.25 -1.13 -17.14
C TRP A 304 0.03 -2.53 -16.55
N GLY A 305 -0.46 -2.59 -15.32
CA GLY A 305 -0.88 -3.82 -14.69
C GLY A 305 -0.14 -4.11 -13.39
N ASN A 306 -0.17 -5.34 -12.93
CA ASN A 306 0.49 -5.79 -11.71
C ASN A 306 1.92 -6.27 -12.04
N HIS A 307 2.91 -5.43 -11.76
CA HIS A 307 4.34 -5.74 -11.90
C HIS A 307 5.04 -5.64 -10.54
N ILE A 308 4.51 -6.38 -9.59
CA ILE A 308 4.97 -6.41 -8.20
C ILE A 308 5.50 -7.79 -7.83
N GLY A 309 6.62 -7.80 -7.13
CA GLY A 309 7.11 -8.97 -6.41
C GLY A 309 6.84 -8.82 -4.92
N TYR A 310 6.90 -9.93 -4.21
CA TYR A 310 6.75 -9.98 -2.77
C TYR A 310 8.10 -10.20 -2.10
N LEU A 311 8.28 -9.60 -0.94
CA LEU A 311 9.45 -9.74 -0.10
C LEU A 311 8.97 -9.95 1.33
N LEU A 312 9.49 -10.96 2.01
CA LEU A 312 9.16 -11.25 3.41
C LEU A 312 10.18 -10.55 4.32
N PHE A 313 9.70 -9.56 5.07
CA PHE A 313 10.53 -8.82 6.02
C PHE A 313 10.29 -9.31 7.45
N PRO A 314 11.30 -9.89 8.12
CA PRO A 314 11.19 -10.26 9.53
C PRO A 314 11.40 -9.01 10.40
N PHE A 315 10.49 -8.80 11.37
CA PHE A 315 10.68 -7.81 12.43
C PHE A 315 11.34 -8.45 13.65
N THR A 316 12.33 -7.78 14.20
CA THR A 316 12.90 -8.13 15.51
C THR A 316 12.05 -7.49 16.61
N ILE A 317 11.29 -8.31 17.33
CA ILE A 317 10.40 -7.84 18.40
C ILE A 317 11.13 -7.93 19.72
N ALA A 318 11.58 -6.78 20.21
CA ALA A 318 12.29 -6.64 21.49
C ALA A 318 12.19 -5.18 21.94
N LEU A 319 12.29 -4.92 23.25
CA LEU A 319 12.49 -3.57 23.76
C LEU A 319 13.96 -3.16 23.57
N ARG A 320 14.18 -1.92 23.24
CA ARG A 320 15.52 -1.31 23.05
C ARG A 320 15.61 -0.05 23.90
N ASP A 321 16.76 0.15 24.52
CA ASP A 321 17.04 1.35 25.33
C ASP A 321 17.26 2.56 24.41
N ASP A 322 18.00 2.38 23.31
CA ASP A 322 18.16 3.41 22.26
C ASP A 322 17.09 3.20 21.15
N PRO A 323 16.15 4.14 20.97
CA PRO A 323 15.16 4.05 19.88
C PRO A 323 15.77 3.95 18.49
N LEU A 324 17.00 4.42 18.28
CA LEU A 324 17.69 4.35 16.99
C LEU A 324 18.15 2.93 16.64
N ASP A 325 18.23 2.02 17.61
CA ASP A 325 18.57 0.62 17.35
C ASP A 325 17.52 -0.07 16.48
N TYR A 326 16.25 0.28 16.65
CA TYR A 326 15.19 -0.20 15.74
C TYR A 326 15.46 0.18 14.28
N LEU A 327 15.98 1.40 14.04
CA LEU A 327 16.34 1.84 12.69
C LEU A 327 17.57 1.10 12.16
N ARG A 328 18.60 0.91 12.99
CA ARG A 328 19.82 0.20 12.62
C ARG A 328 19.53 -1.24 12.22
N GLU A 329 18.71 -1.93 13.00
CA GLU A 329 18.27 -3.30 12.74
C GLU A 329 17.40 -3.41 11.48
N ALA A 330 16.39 -2.53 11.35
CA ALA A 330 15.53 -2.48 10.18
C ALA A 330 16.33 -2.21 8.89
N LYS A 331 17.29 -1.27 8.96
CA LYS A 331 18.20 -0.99 7.84
C LYS A 331 19.05 -2.21 7.48
N ALA A 332 19.70 -2.85 8.45
CA ALA A 332 20.54 -4.03 8.20
C ALA A 332 19.73 -5.15 7.54
N THR A 333 18.54 -5.43 8.05
CA THR A 333 17.61 -6.42 7.48
C THR A 333 17.21 -6.04 6.05
N MET A 334 16.84 -4.79 5.81
CA MET A 334 16.44 -4.33 4.48
C MET A 334 17.60 -4.34 3.49
N ASP A 335 18.81 -3.97 3.89
CA ASP A 335 19.99 -3.99 3.02
C ASP A 335 20.33 -5.43 2.61
N ARG A 336 20.23 -6.41 3.52
CA ARG A 336 20.34 -7.83 3.19
C ARG A 336 19.26 -8.26 2.19
N LYS A 337 18.02 -7.86 2.40
CA LYS A 337 16.89 -8.18 1.52
C LYS A 337 17.03 -7.55 0.12
N LYS A 338 17.59 -6.35 0.02
CA LYS A 338 17.90 -5.71 -1.27
C LYS A 338 19.00 -6.47 -2.04
N ALA A 339 19.89 -7.18 -1.32
CA ALA A 339 20.91 -8.07 -1.90
C ALA A 339 20.37 -9.50 -2.11
N SER A 340 19.11 -9.63 -2.55
CA SER A 340 18.43 -10.90 -2.86
C SER A 340 17.51 -10.70 -4.07
N LEU A 341 17.24 -11.78 -4.79
CA LEU A 341 16.31 -11.82 -5.92
C LEU A 341 14.92 -12.33 -5.51
N GLU A 342 14.58 -12.38 -4.23
CA GLU A 342 13.31 -12.88 -3.69
C GLU A 342 12.10 -12.25 -4.40
N ALA A 343 12.10 -10.92 -4.55
CA ALA A 343 10.98 -10.22 -5.19
C ALA A 343 10.80 -10.60 -6.68
N LYS A 344 11.89 -10.85 -7.40
CA LYS A 344 11.82 -11.33 -8.79
C LYS A 344 11.33 -12.77 -8.86
N PHE A 345 11.81 -13.61 -7.98
CA PHE A 345 11.36 -15.00 -7.86
C PHE A 345 9.87 -15.09 -7.55
N SER A 346 9.41 -14.37 -6.52
CA SER A 346 8.00 -14.36 -6.12
C SER A 346 7.07 -13.87 -7.23
N TYR A 347 7.50 -12.89 -8.03
CA TYR A 347 6.78 -12.46 -9.23
C TYR A 347 6.69 -13.56 -10.28
N LEU A 348 7.79 -14.23 -10.58
CA LEU A 348 7.84 -15.30 -11.57
C LEU A 348 6.97 -16.49 -11.15
N ILE A 349 7.08 -16.94 -9.91
CA ILE A 349 6.25 -18.04 -9.41
C ILE A 349 4.77 -17.69 -9.40
N SER A 350 4.40 -16.47 -9.00
CA SER A 350 3.02 -15.99 -9.04
C SER A 350 2.46 -16.01 -10.47
N LYS A 351 3.26 -15.58 -11.44
CA LYS A 351 2.89 -15.59 -12.86
C LYS A 351 2.72 -17.02 -13.39
N CYS A 352 3.59 -17.93 -13.00
CA CYS A 352 3.47 -19.36 -13.35
C CYS A 352 2.21 -19.97 -12.75
N LEU A 353 1.96 -19.78 -11.46
CA LEU A 353 0.76 -20.30 -10.78
C LEU A 353 -0.53 -19.80 -11.42
N LEU A 354 -0.59 -18.52 -11.77
CA LEU A 354 -1.74 -17.96 -12.50
C LEU A 354 -1.92 -18.57 -13.89
N LYS A 355 -0.80 -18.83 -14.60
CA LYS A 355 -0.84 -19.44 -15.94
C LYS A 355 -1.35 -20.88 -15.92
N PHE A 356 -1.00 -21.65 -14.89
CA PHE A 356 -1.43 -23.04 -14.74
C PHE A 356 -2.74 -23.19 -13.97
N GLY A 357 -3.49 -22.10 -13.75
CA GLY A 357 -4.82 -22.16 -13.15
C GLY A 357 -4.86 -22.66 -11.70
N VAL A 358 -3.74 -22.61 -10.98
CA VAL A 358 -3.67 -23.07 -9.59
C VAL A 358 -4.54 -22.17 -8.72
N LYS A 359 -5.80 -22.56 -8.57
CA LYS A 359 -6.82 -21.91 -7.74
C LYS A 359 -6.60 -22.34 -6.28
N GLY A 360 -5.73 -21.75 -5.56
CA GLY A 360 -5.57 -22.13 -4.15
C GLY A 360 -4.24 -21.78 -3.54
N ALA A 361 -3.33 -21.20 -4.32
CA ALA A 361 -2.14 -20.59 -3.75
C ALA A 361 -2.57 -19.45 -2.83
N ARG A 362 -2.70 -19.74 -1.55
CA ARG A 362 -2.88 -18.76 -0.47
C ARG A 362 -1.58 -18.00 -0.31
N PHE A 363 -1.38 -17.05 -1.18
CA PHE A 363 -0.15 -16.37 -1.34
C PHE A 363 -0.30 -14.92 -0.87
N PRO A 364 0.59 -14.40 -0.14
CA PRO A 364 1.37 -14.76 1.06
C PRO A 364 0.60 -14.51 2.36
N SER A 365 -0.49 -15.24 2.59
CA SER A 365 -1.45 -15.01 3.68
C SER A 365 -0.95 -15.41 5.09
N GLU A 366 0.26 -15.93 5.22
CA GLU A 366 0.78 -16.44 6.50
C GLU A 366 1.73 -15.48 7.21
N THR A 367 1.81 -14.21 6.73
CA THR A 367 2.50 -13.14 7.45
C THR A 367 1.52 -12.30 8.24
N THR A 368 1.99 -11.72 9.35
CA THR A 368 1.15 -10.92 10.25
C THR A 368 0.77 -9.59 9.66
N LEU A 369 1.66 -8.98 8.88
CA LEU A 369 1.50 -7.62 8.34
C LEU A 369 1.69 -7.59 6.82
N TRP A 370 1.04 -6.62 6.20
CA TRP A 370 1.30 -6.21 4.83
C TRP A 370 1.78 -4.77 4.85
N PHE A 371 2.91 -4.53 4.25
CA PHE A 371 3.52 -3.21 4.24
C PHE A 371 3.63 -2.69 2.81
N SER A 372 3.05 -1.54 2.56
CA SER A 372 3.12 -0.87 1.27
C SER A 372 3.50 0.59 1.46
N ASN A 373 4.47 1.06 0.69
CA ASN A 373 4.83 2.46 0.62
C ASN A 373 4.72 2.93 -0.83
N VAL A 374 3.81 3.87 -1.07
CA VAL A 374 3.58 4.46 -2.39
C VAL A 374 3.91 5.94 -2.35
N MET A 375 4.82 6.37 -3.23
CA MET A 375 5.16 7.79 -3.34
C MET A 375 4.01 8.58 -3.95
N GLY A 376 3.59 9.63 -3.25
CA GLY A 376 2.66 10.62 -3.75
C GLY A 376 3.37 11.83 -4.39
N PRO A 377 2.59 12.75 -5.01
CA PRO A 377 3.13 13.98 -5.58
C PRO A 377 3.67 14.91 -4.48
N ARG A 378 4.84 15.49 -4.69
CA ARG A 378 5.49 16.40 -3.72
C ARG A 378 4.84 17.78 -3.63
N ARG A 379 4.15 18.21 -4.66
CA ARG A 379 3.54 19.54 -4.75
C ARG A 379 2.03 19.43 -4.79
N ARG A 380 1.37 20.49 -4.36
CA ARG A 380 -0.09 20.59 -4.51
C ARG A 380 -0.44 20.51 -6.00
N ASN A 381 -1.29 19.57 -6.35
CA ASN A 381 -1.76 19.34 -7.70
C ASN A 381 -3.24 19.75 -7.82
N LYS A 382 -3.61 20.16 -9.02
CA LYS A 382 -4.99 20.47 -9.39
C LYS A 382 -5.59 19.24 -10.06
N LEU A 383 -6.67 18.70 -9.54
CA LEU A 383 -7.43 17.68 -10.25
C LEU A 383 -8.13 18.32 -11.46
N LEU A 384 -8.04 17.69 -12.63
CA LEU A 384 -8.72 18.15 -13.85
C LEU A 384 -10.24 18.25 -13.72
N TRP A 385 -10.78 17.71 -12.65
CA TRP A 385 -12.21 17.58 -12.43
C TRP A 385 -12.88 18.83 -11.87
N HIS A 386 -12.16 19.93 -11.71
CA HIS A 386 -12.73 21.17 -11.19
C HIS A 386 -12.18 22.42 -11.88
N SER A 387 -13.06 23.33 -12.27
CA SER A 387 -12.71 24.63 -12.84
C SER A 387 -11.96 25.54 -11.86
N ASP A 388 -12.24 25.38 -10.54
CA ASP A 388 -11.63 26.16 -9.48
C ASP A 388 -10.94 25.25 -8.45
N CYS A 389 -9.63 25.18 -8.53
CA CYS A 389 -8.67 24.74 -7.51
C CYS A 389 -9.09 23.64 -6.53
N LEU A 390 -9.30 22.40 -6.99
CA LEU A 390 -9.14 21.24 -6.10
C LEU A 390 -7.64 21.06 -5.81
N ARG A 391 -7.16 21.69 -4.75
CA ARG A 391 -5.82 21.42 -4.23
C ARG A 391 -5.89 20.14 -3.43
N CYS A 392 -5.34 19.06 -3.96
CA CYS A 392 -5.13 17.85 -3.19
C CYS A 392 -4.23 18.22 -1.98
N SER A 393 -4.77 18.19 -0.79
CA SER A 393 -4.03 18.50 0.43
C SER A 393 -3.16 17.31 0.86
N LYS A 394 -3.68 16.10 0.71
CA LYS A 394 -3.01 14.84 1.06
C LYS A 394 -3.54 13.71 0.21
N LEU A 395 -2.66 12.85 -0.24
CA LEU A 395 -3.02 11.61 -0.90
C LEU A 395 -2.60 10.47 0.05
N LEU A 396 -3.59 9.82 0.63
CA LEU A 396 -3.38 8.67 1.50
C LEU A 396 -3.65 7.41 0.70
N TRP A 397 -2.60 6.60 0.54
CA TRP A 397 -2.72 5.27 0.02
C TRP A 397 -2.80 4.29 1.17
N THR A 398 -3.88 3.57 1.22
CA THR A 398 -3.94 2.38 2.03
C THR A 398 -4.26 1.21 1.14
N THR A 399 -3.30 0.35 0.97
CA THR A 399 -3.56 -1.01 0.57
C THR A 399 -3.96 -1.76 1.83
N GLN A 400 -5.22 -2.12 1.89
CA GLN A 400 -5.78 -2.77 3.05
C GLN A 400 -5.48 -4.26 3.01
N TRP A 401 -4.59 -4.68 3.87
CA TRP A 401 -4.43 -6.05 4.32
C TRP A 401 -3.79 -6.03 5.69
N ILE A 402 -4.58 -5.75 6.70
CA ILE A 402 -4.21 -5.95 8.08
C ILE A 402 -5.27 -6.89 8.64
N ASP A 403 -4.85 -8.02 9.17
CA ASP A 403 -5.69 -8.89 9.97
C ASP A 403 -6.24 -8.06 11.15
N ASP A 404 -7.47 -8.30 11.58
CA ASP A 404 -8.26 -7.47 12.50
C ASP A 404 -7.54 -6.98 13.77
N SER A 405 -6.44 -7.61 14.11
CA SER A 405 -5.67 -7.33 15.31
C SER A 405 -4.77 -6.11 15.24
N CYS A 406 -4.32 -5.72 14.06
CA CYS A 406 -3.40 -4.58 13.90
C CYS A 406 -4.12 -3.22 14.03
N CYS A 407 -5.44 -3.20 13.90
CA CYS A 407 -6.25 -2.01 14.09
C CYS A 407 -6.24 -1.48 15.53
N LYS A 408 -6.04 -2.36 16.52
CA LYS A 408 -5.91 -1.96 17.93
C LYS A 408 -4.63 -1.18 18.21
N LEU A 409 -3.57 -1.40 17.44
CA LEU A 409 -2.28 -0.70 17.59
C LEU A 409 -2.39 0.82 17.43
N CYS A 410 -3.30 1.28 16.59
CA CYS A 410 -3.48 2.71 16.32
C CYS A 410 -4.46 3.38 17.27
N GLN A 411 -5.19 2.63 18.10
CA GLN A 411 -6.25 3.17 18.95
C GLN A 411 -5.80 3.45 20.38
N GLU A 412 -4.82 2.71 20.89
CA GLU A 412 -4.40 2.79 22.29
C GLU A 412 -3.01 3.40 22.51
N SER A 413 -2.21 3.52 21.47
CA SER A 413 -0.99 4.31 21.58
C SER A 413 -1.34 5.79 21.37
N ASP A 414 -1.68 6.48 22.45
CA ASP A 414 -1.36 7.89 22.53
C ASP A 414 0.10 8.03 22.09
N LEU A 415 0.28 8.60 20.91
CA LEU A 415 1.59 8.90 20.36
C LEU A 415 2.23 10.03 21.20
N HIS A 416 2.55 9.74 22.45
CA HIS A 416 3.68 10.35 23.13
C HIS A 416 4.97 9.76 22.54
N LEU A 417 5.11 9.88 21.24
CA LEU A 417 6.36 9.64 20.54
C LEU A 417 6.93 11.00 20.21
N ILE A 418 7.96 11.34 20.99
CA ILE A 418 8.86 12.47 20.83
C ILE A 418 8.39 13.75 21.56
N SER A 419 8.55 13.80 22.85
CA SER A 419 9.13 14.96 23.55
C SER A 419 10.50 14.60 24.03
#